data_09f160c14b8e28e79a5a438ba1c622f2
#
_entry.id   09f160c14b8e28e79a5a438ba1c622f2
#
_cell.length_a   1.000
_cell.length_b   1.000
_cell.length_c   1.000
_cell.angle_alpha   90.00
_cell.angle_beta   90.00
_cell.angle_gamma   90.00
#
_symmetry.space_group_name_H-M   'P 1'
#
loop_
_entity.id
_entity.type
_entity.pdbx_description
1 polymer ?
#
loop_
_entity_poly.entity_id
_entity_poly.type
_entity_poly.pdbx_seq_one_letter_code
_entity_poly.pdbx_strand_id
1 'polypeptide(L)'
;MPPCLPTASVCRWSIVRKQPKGHGRNAQIEGNMPEGSRVLVIEDLKTAGGSMFKFIDAVRAAGGIVDHGIALFLYDIFGQQRFTEGKVKLHHIATWRNVLAVARAQKLFDDKTLEEVEAFLDAPLAWSGRNGGVSELSL
;
A
#
# COMPACT_ATOMS: atom_id res chain seq x y z
N MET A 1 -5.57 42.23 -5.29
CA MET A 1 -6.51 41.10 -5.19
C MET A 1 -5.90 40.05 -4.27
N PRO A 2 -6.54 39.68 -3.18
CA PRO A 2 -6.05 38.56 -2.37
C PRO A 2 -6.16 37.27 -3.19
N PRO A 3 -5.20 36.33 -3.05
CA PRO A 3 -5.29 35.04 -3.74
C PRO A 3 -6.54 34.30 -3.24
N CYS A 4 -7.41 33.88 -4.18
CA CYS A 4 -8.50 32.96 -3.87
C CYS A 4 -7.91 31.72 -3.20
N LEU A 5 -8.25 31.47 -1.95
CA LEU A 5 -8.01 30.18 -1.31
C LEU A 5 -8.69 29.10 -2.16
N PRO A 6 -8.01 28.00 -2.50
CA PRO A 6 -8.65 26.92 -3.22
C PRO A 6 -9.84 26.43 -2.41
N THR A 7 -11.02 26.47 -3.01
CA THR A 7 -12.23 25.85 -2.46
C THR A 7 -11.90 24.42 -2.06
N ALA A 8 -12.13 24.07 -0.81
CA ALA A 8 -11.91 22.72 -0.32
C ALA A 8 -12.64 21.73 -1.23
N SER A 9 -11.87 20.92 -1.95
CA SER A 9 -12.44 19.88 -2.80
C SER A 9 -13.14 18.87 -1.92
N VAL A 10 -14.45 18.68 -2.12
CA VAL A 10 -15.20 17.64 -1.40
C VAL A 10 -14.77 16.29 -1.96
N CYS A 11 -13.94 15.56 -1.21
CA CYS A 11 -13.61 14.18 -1.53
C CYS A 11 -14.76 13.26 -1.11
N ARG A 12 -15.18 12.39 -2.02
CA ARG A 12 -16.12 11.30 -1.71
C ARG A 12 -15.35 10.06 -1.27
N TRP A 13 -15.88 9.35 -0.30
CA TRP A 13 -15.31 8.10 0.18
C TRP A 13 -16.12 6.93 -0.35
N SER A 14 -15.40 5.88 -0.76
CA SER A 14 -15.97 4.57 -1.11
C SER A 14 -15.10 3.49 -0.49
N ILE A 15 -15.70 2.35 -0.16
CA ILE A 15 -14.99 1.21 0.41
C ILE A 15 -14.87 0.14 -0.69
N VAL A 16 -13.64 -0.36 -0.89
CA VAL A 16 -13.39 -1.51 -1.77
C VAL A 16 -13.20 -2.75 -0.91
N ARG A 17 -14.06 -3.74 -1.09
CA ARG A 17 -14.01 -5.01 -0.37
C ARG A 17 -12.94 -5.94 -0.93
N LYS A 18 -12.36 -6.79 -0.09
CA LYS A 18 -11.43 -7.85 -0.52
C LYS A 18 -12.07 -8.87 -1.45
N GLN A 19 -13.38 -9.09 -1.31
CA GLN A 19 -14.18 -9.98 -2.14
C GLN A 19 -15.53 -9.34 -2.53
N PRO A 20 -16.05 -9.64 -3.74
CA PRO A 20 -17.35 -9.14 -4.17
C PRO A 20 -18.47 -9.71 -3.28
N LYS A 21 -19.47 -8.88 -2.98
CA LYS A 21 -20.71 -9.30 -2.32
C LYS A 21 -21.80 -9.40 -3.38
N GLY A 22 -22.04 -10.62 -3.88
CA GLY A 22 -23.07 -10.85 -4.90
C GLY A 22 -22.56 -10.71 -6.34
N HIS A 23 -23.46 -10.55 -7.29
CA HIS A 23 -23.19 -10.47 -8.72
C HIS A 23 -23.35 -9.02 -9.21
N GLY A 24 -22.42 -8.54 -10.06
CA GLY A 24 -22.50 -7.23 -10.70
C GLY A 24 -21.18 -6.49 -10.77
N ARG A 25 -21.09 -5.51 -11.69
CA ARG A 25 -19.87 -4.76 -12.02
C ARG A 25 -19.27 -3.99 -10.82
N ASN A 26 -20.11 -3.59 -9.85
CA ASN A 26 -19.73 -2.83 -8.66
C ASN A 26 -19.90 -3.61 -7.35
N ALA A 27 -20.02 -4.96 -7.41
CA ALA A 27 -20.26 -5.78 -6.22
C ALA A 27 -19.16 -5.69 -5.15
N GLN A 28 -18.01 -5.15 -5.52
CA GLN A 28 -16.84 -5.00 -4.64
C GLN A 28 -16.67 -3.56 -4.11
N ILE A 29 -17.38 -2.58 -4.67
CA ILE A 29 -17.28 -1.17 -4.28
C ILE A 29 -18.56 -0.76 -3.54
N GLU A 30 -18.40 -0.26 -2.32
CA GLU A 30 -19.49 0.35 -1.55
C GLU A 30 -19.36 1.88 -1.60
N GLY A 31 -20.44 2.54 -1.98
CA GLY A 31 -20.50 3.97 -2.17
C GLY A 31 -20.81 4.35 -3.61
N ASN A 32 -20.82 5.64 -3.88
CA ASN A 32 -21.10 6.19 -5.21
C ASN A 32 -19.81 6.61 -5.91
N MET A 33 -19.42 5.82 -6.92
CA MET A 33 -18.28 6.10 -7.77
C MET A 33 -18.76 6.23 -9.23
N PRO A 34 -19.02 7.43 -9.73
CA PRO A 34 -19.34 7.65 -11.15
C PRO A 34 -18.22 7.17 -12.06
N GLU A 35 -18.56 6.72 -13.26
CA GLU A 35 -17.58 6.37 -14.28
C GLU A 35 -16.67 7.57 -14.60
N GLY A 36 -15.37 7.32 -14.84
CA GLY A 36 -14.37 8.37 -15.04
C GLY A 36 -13.89 9.07 -13.77
N SER A 37 -14.38 8.67 -12.58
CA SER A 37 -13.88 9.24 -11.32
C SER A 37 -12.39 8.99 -11.15
N ARG A 38 -11.63 10.04 -10.80
CA ARG A 38 -10.23 9.89 -10.36
C ARG A 38 -10.21 9.46 -8.90
N VAL A 39 -9.59 8.32 -8.64
CA VAL A 39 -9.61 7.65 -7.34
C VAL A 39 -8.20 7.52 -6.78
N LEU A 40 -8.02 7.94 -5.53
CA LEU A 40 -6.86 7.62 -4.71
C LEU A 40 -7.20 6.38 -3.87
N VAL A 41 -6.46 5.28 -4.09
CA VAL A 41 -6.60 4.09 -3.27
C VAL A 41 -5.75 4.24 -2.01
N ILE A 42 -6.38 4.08 -0.84
CA ILE A 42 -5.72 4.18 0.47
C ILE A 42 -5.77 2.83 1.16
N GLU A 43 -4.63 2.38 1.67
CA GLU A 43 -4.48 1.16 2.46
C GLU A 43 -3.68 1.48 3.73
N ASP A 44 -4.03 0.89 4.86
CA ASP A 44 -3.33 1.10 6.13
C ASP A 44 -1.92 0.51 6.10
N LEU A 45 -1.78 -0.69 5.57
CA LEU A 45 -0.54 -1.47 5.56
C LEU A 45 -0.28 -2.11 4.20
N LYS A 46 0.90 -1.85 3.61
CA LYS A 46 1.37 -2.56 2.43
C LYS A 46 2.60 -3.41 2.74
N THR A 47 2.49 -4.72 2.53
CA THR A 47 3.62 -5.67 2.49
C THR A 47 4.04 -5.94 1.04
N ALA A 48 3.55 -7.01 0.42
CA ALA A 48 3.82 -7.36 -0.98
C ALA A 48 2.94 -6.59 -2.00
N GLY A 49 1.86 -5.91 -1.57
CA GLY A 49 1.00 -5.09 -2.42
C GLY A 49 -0.11 -5.85 -3.14
N GLY A 50 -0.27 -7.14 -2.90
CA GLY A 50 -1.31 -7.95 -3.57
C GLY A 50 -2.74 -7.47 -3.34
N SER A 51 -3.07 -6.99 -2.12
CA SER A 51 -4.40 -6.44 -1.79
C SER A 51 -4.65 -5.12 -2.52
N MET A 52 -3.69 -4.19 -2.49
CA MET A 52 -3.83 -2.89 -3.15
C MET A 52 -4.07 -3.04 -4.65
N PHE A 53 -3.38 -3.98 -5.32
CA PHE A 53 -3.63 -4.23 -6.74
C PHE A 53 -5.03 -4.77 -7.01
N LYS A 54 -5.55 -5.67 -6.17
CA LYS A 54 -6.94 -6.14 -6.27
C LYS A 54 -7.94 -4.99 -6.14
N PHE A 55 -7.66 -4.02 -5.27
CA PHE A 55 -8.50 -2.84 -5.12
C PHE A 55 -8.41 -1.92 -6.33
N ILE A 56 -7.20 -1.67 -6.85
CA ILE A 56 -6.97 -0.88 -8.06
C ILE A 56 -7.71 -1.49 -9.24
N ASP A 57 -7.59 -2.80 -9.43
CA ASP A 57 -8.23 -3.53 -10.53
C ASP A 57 -9.77 -3.46 -10.41
N ALA A 58 -10.32 -3.61 -9.20
CA ALA A 58 -11.75 -3.48 -8.95
C ALA A 58 -12.26 -2.06 -9.28
N VAL A 59 -11.53 -1.02 -8.88
CA VAL A 59 -11.87 0.37 -9.19
C VAL A 59 -11.82 0.64 -10.70
N ARG A 60 -10.77 0.16 -11.37
CA ARG A 60 -10.64 0.30 -12.84
C ARG A 60 -11.70 -0.47 -13.59
N ALA A 61 -12.04 -1.69 -13.16
CA ALA A 61 -13.12 -2.49 -13.73
C ALA A 61 -14.50 -1.81 -13.59
N ALA A 62 -14.68 -1.00 -12.55
CA ALA A 62 -15.89 -0.19 -12.34
C ALA A 62 -15.87 1.16 -13.08
N GLY A 63 -14.86 1.42 -13.91
CA GLY A 63 -14.73 2.65 -14.70
C GLY A 63 -13.99 3.80 -14.01
N GLY A 64 -13.38 3.56 -12.86
CA GLY A 64 -12.55 4.56 -12.18
C GLY A 64 -11.14 4.65 -12.77
N ILE A 65 -10.49 5.80 -12.56
CA ILE A 65 -9.11 6.08 -12.96
C ILE A 65 -8.24 6.10 -11.71
N VAL A 66 -7.21 5.25 -11.67
CA VAL A 66 -6.29 5.17 -10.54
C VAL A 66 -4.87 5.41 -11.04
N ASP A 67 -4.33 6.58 -10.70
CA ASP A 67 -2.95 6.99 -10.99
C ASP A 67 -2.08 7.00 -9.72
N HIS A 68 -2.71 7.03 -8.55
CA HIS A 68 -2.04 7.13 -7.26
C HIS A 68 -2.63 6.16 -6.24
N GLY A 69 -1.76 5.57 -5.44
CA GLY A 69 -2.09 4.82 -4.22
C GLY A 69 -1.30 5.36 -3.04
N ILE A 70 -1.83 5.25 -1.83
CA ILE A 70 -1.12 5.59 -0.60
C ILE A 70 -1.24 4.46 0.41
N ALA A 71 -0.11 4.03 0.96
CA ALA A 71 -0.05 3.17 2.13
C ALA A 71 0.32 4.03 3.35
N LEU A 72 -0.42 3.92 4.45
CA LEU A 72 -0.05 4.64 5.67
C LEU A 72 1.28 4.09 6.21
N PHE A 73 1.44 2.76 6.19
CA PHE A 73 2.67 2.10 6.55
C PHE A 73 3.14 1.13 5.46
N LEU A 74 4.37 1.27 5.03
CA LEU A 74 4.99 0.45 3.99
C LEU A 74 6.10 -0.42 4.59
N TYR A 75 6.04 -1.73 4.38
CA TYR A 75 7.12 -2.62 4.78
C TYR A 75 8.42 -2.38 3.99
N ASP A 76 8.27 -2.00 2.71
CA ASP A 76 9.38 -1.71 1.78
C ASP A 76 10.38 -2.85 1.62
N ILE A 77 9.89 -4.09 1.71
CA ILE A 77 10.68 -5.33 1.59
C ILE A 77 10.55 -5.99 0.21
N PHE A 78 9.57 -5.59 -0.59
CA PHE A 78 9.38 -6.05 -1.96
C PHE A 78 9.34 -4.85 -2.91
N GLY A 79 10.00 -4.99 -4.04
CA GLY A 79 10.12 -3.92 -5.04
C GLY A 79 8.76 -3.34 -5.49
N GLN A 80 8.82 -2.15 -6.06
CA GLN A 80 7.64 -1.42 -6.54
C GLN A 80 7.38 -1.61 -8.05
N GLN A 81 8.04 -2.60 -8.67
CA GLN A 81 7.98 -2.82 -10.11
C GLN A 81 6.55 -2.94 -10.63
N ARG A 82 5.70 -3.71 -9.95
CA ARG A 82 4.29 -3.88 -10.30
C ARG A 82 3.49 -2.57 -10.29
N PHE A 83 3.84 -1.61 -9.42
CA PHE A 83 3.21 -0.29 -9.40
C PHE A 83 3.63 0.53 -10.62
N THR A 84 4.91 0.46 -11.00
CA THR A 84 5.44 1.11 -12.19
C THR A 84 4.79 0.53 -13.46
N GLU A 85 4.73 -0.79 -13.58
CA GLU A 85 4.06 -1.48 -14.69
C GLU A 85 2.56 -1.16 -14.75
N GLY A 86 1.90 -1.11 -13.61
CA GLY A 86 0.49 -0.73 -13.47
C GLY A 86 0.23 0.77 -13.65
N LYS A 87 1.26 1.59 -13.90
CA LYS A 87 1.17 3.05 -14.01
C LYS A 87 0.50 3.70 -12.80
N VAL A 88 0.82 3.22 -11.60
CA VAL A 88 0.33 3.76 -10.33
C VAL A 88 1.51 4.26 -9.52
N LYS A 89 1.48 5.52 -9.14
CA LYS A 89 2.48 6.09 -8.22
C LYS A 89 2.09 5.75 -6.79
N LEU A 90 2.92 4.93 -6.13
CA LEU A 90 2.74 4.59 -4.72
C LEU A 90 3.34 5.68 -3.83
N HIS A 91 2.56 6.14 -2.87
CA HIS A 91 2.97 7.03 -1.79
C HIS A 91 2.91 6.29 -0.45
N HIS A 92 3.64 6.76 0.54
CA HIS A 92 3.60 6.24 1.90
C HIS A 92 3.88 7.34 2.92
N ILE A 93 3.48 7.11 4.17
CA ILE A 93 3.76 8.02 5.28
C ILE A 93 5.00 7.55 6.05
N ALA A 94 5.06 6.27 6.38
CA ALA A 94 6.17 5.68 7.13
C ALA A 94 6.54 4.29 6.60
N THR A 95 7.78 3.87 6.88
CA THR A 95 8.31 2.55 6.55
C THR A 95 8.93 1.88 7.77
N TRP A 96 9.16 0.57 7.70
CA TRP A 96 9.96 -0.13 8.72
C TRP A 96 11.38 0.45 8.83
N ARG A 97 11.98 0.92 7.74
CA ARG A 97 13.31 1.55 7.77
C ARG A 97 13.30 2.85 8.57
N ASN A 98 12.20 3.63 8.52
CA ASN A 98 12.05 4.80 9.38
C ASN A 98 11.96 4.39 10.87
N VAL A 99 11.19 3.35 11.19
CA VAL A 99 11.09 2.82 12.56
C VAL A 99 12.44 2.34 13.05
N LEU A 100 13.17 1.55 12.23
CA LEU A 100 14.50 1.05 12.58
C LEU A 100 15.51 2.18 12.83
N ALA A 101 15.49 3.22 11.99
CA ALA A 101 16.37 4.38 12.15
C ALA A 101 16.11 5.11 13.48
N VAL A 102 14.84 5.30 13.85
CA VAL A 102 14.45 5.91 15.14
C VAL A 102 14.83 5.02 16.31
N ALA A 103 14.57 3.70 16.21
CA ALA A 103 14.92 2.74 17.26
C ALA A 103 16.43 2.73 17.54
N ARG A 104 17.25 2.78 16.47
CA ARG A 104 18.72 2.86 16.57
C ARG A 104 19.18 4.19 17.20
N ALA A 105 18.64 5.32 16.74
CA ALA A 105 18.99 6.63 17.27
C ALA A 105 18.65 6.79 18.75
N GLN A 106 17.53 6.20 19.19
CA GLN A 106 17.05 6.28 20.57
C GLN A 106 17.56 5.09 21.44
N LYS A 107 18.36 4.17 20.88
CA LYS A 107 18.88 2.99 21.58
C LYS A 107 17.79 2.16 22.26
N LEU A 108 16.65 1.96 21.59
CA LEU A 108 15.50 1.25 22.14
C LEU A 108 15.71 -0.26 22.24
N PHE A 109 16.61 -0.81 21.44
CA PHE A 109 16.97 -2.22 21.39
C PHE A 109 18.49 -2.36 21.29
N ASP A 110 19.02 -3.54 21.60
CA ASP A 110 20.43 -3.86 21.38
C ASP A 110 20.77 -3.96 19.89
N ASP A 111 22.06 -3.79 19.57
CA ASP A 111 22.55 -3.78 18.20
C ASP A 111 22.23 -5.08 17.46
N LYS A 112 22.33 -6.23 18.12
CA LYS A 112 22.05 -7.55 17.55
C LYS A 112 20.58 -7.64 17.10
N THR A 113 19.65 -7.17 17.91
CA THR A 113 18.22 -7.14 17.56
C THR A 113 17.97 -6.23 16.36
N LEU A 114 18.63 -5.05 16.31
CA LEU A 114 18.48 -4.12 15.20
C LEU A 114 19.08 -4.68 13.89
N GLU A 115 20.21 -5.38 13.97
CA GLU A 115 20.85 -6.06 12.83
C GLU A 115 19.96 -7.19 12.27
N GLU A 116 19.31 -7.98 13.14
CA GLU A 116 18.37 -9.03 12.72
C GLU A 116 17.14 -8.44 11.97
N VAL A 117 16.60 -7.33 12.46
CA VAL A 117 15.49 -6.63 11.77
C VAL A 117 15.97 -6.10 10.42
N GLU A 118 17.17 -5.53 10.36
CA GLU A 118 17.76 -5.01 9.11
C GLU A 118 17.97 -6.14 8.10
N ALA A 119 18.51 -7.28 8.53
CA ALA A 119 18.71 -8.47 7.72
C ALA A 119 17.37 -9.02 7.16
N PHE A 120 16.30 -8.96 7.96
CA PHE A 120 14.95 -9.28 7.47
C PHE A 120 14.47 -8.28 6.42
N LEU A 121 14.64 -6.98 6.64
CA LEU A 121 14.19 -5.95 5.70
C LEU A 121 14.96 -5.98 4.37
N ASP A 122 16.23 -6.39 4.39
CA ASP A 122 17.07 -6.46 3.19
C ASP A 122 16.81 -7.73 2.36
N ALA A 123 16.55 -8.87 3.03
CA ALA A 123 16.37 -10.15 2.36
C ALA A 123 15.29 -11.01 3.07
N PRO A 124 14.01 -10.60 3.02
CA PRO A 124 12.94 -11.19 3.85
C PRO A 124 12.73 -12.68 3.59
N LEU A 125 12.79 -13.14 2.35
CA LEU A 125 12.61 -14.55 2.02
C LEU A 125 13.80 -15.41 2.45
N ALA A 126 15.03 -14.91 2.25
CA ALA A 126 16.24 -15.59 2.70
C ALA A 126 16.30 -15.64 4.23
N TRP A 127 15.92 -14.56 4.90
CA TRP A 127 15.83 -14.53 6.36
C TRP A 127 14.77 -15.51 6.88
N SER A 128 13.55 -15.48 6.28
CA SER A 128 12.45 -16.37 6.64
C SER A 128 12.84 -17.84 6.48
N GLY A 129 13.45 -18.23 5.35
CA GLY A 129 13.90 -19.60 5.10
C GLY A 129 14.93 -20.07 6.13
N ARG A 130 15.89 -19.22 6.54
CA ARG A 130 16.87 -19.55 7.60
C ARG A 130 16.23 -19.72 8.98
N ASN A 131 15.08 -19.08 9.21
CA ASN A 131 14.34 -19.14 10.48
C ASN A 131 13.13 -20.09 10.44
N GLY A 132 13.11 -21.06 9.51
CA GLY A 132 12.08 -22.10 9.44
C GLY A 132 10.76 -21.66 8.81
N GLY A 133 10.73 -20.49 8.16
CA GLY A 133 9.59 -20.01 7.40
C GLY A 133 9.70 -20.27 5.90
N VAL A 134 8.86 -19.58 5.10
CA VAL A 134 8.84 -19.71 3.64
C VAL A 134 10.05 -19.03 3.01
N SER A 135 10.61 -19.64 1.96
CA SER A 135 11.71 -19.08 1.17
C SER A 135 11.24 -18.49 -0.18
N GLU A 136 9.96 -18.67 -0.52
CA GLU A 136 9.35 -18.21 -1.76
C GLU A 136 7.95 -17.63 -1.49
N LEU A 137 7.53 -16.64 -2.30
CA LEU A 137 6.15 -16.15 -2.27
C LEU A 137 5.24 -17.02 -3.11
N SER A 138 4.17 -17.53 -2.52
CA SER A 138 3.03 -18.05 -3.29
C SER A 138 2.23 -16.86 -3.83
N LEU A 139 2.37 -16.58 -5.12
CA LEU A 139 1.64 -15.52 -5.83
C LEU A 139 0.27 -16.01 -6.29
#